data_dfce1df69948c104e915c8a4fbeef3eb
#
_entry.id   dfce1df69948c104e915c8a4fbeef3eb
#
_cell.length_a   1.000
_cell.length_b   1.000
_cell.length_c   1.000
_cell.angle_alpha   90.00
_cell.angle_beta   90.00
_cell.angle_gamma   90.00
#
_symmetry.space_group_name_H-M   'P 1'
#
loop_
_entity.id
_entity.type
_entity.pdbx_description
1 polymer ?
#
loop_
_entity_poly.entity_id
_entity_poly.type
_entity_poly.pdbx_seq_one_letter_code
_entity_poly.pdbx_strand_id
1 'polypeptide(L)'
;MGFLDVILGRSKPVRPDLDQLFGLPSAAITLEAGAGFTPTGLGSVCFASVEGGAFGRLQSDVRELLDADTDRGGVPVEFSLDGYGYTWLLARQPPDDVAALVNDLHAVNTLLQDGGFGPQLLCSLLGFHEAAGRSLALVYLYKRGTFYPFAPLPGAAEKRDNALELQVRALLGDDLRIEQDLSRWFPVWGAPGLHT
;
A
#
# COMPACT_ATOMS: atom_id res chain seq x y z
N MET A 1 15.66 -31.24 2.56
CA MET A 1 15.11 -30.64 3.79
C MET A 1 15.69 -31.38 4.97
N GLY A 2 16.61 -30.77 5.69
CA GLY A 2 17.24 -31.40 6.82
C GLY A 2 16.35 -31.36 8.06
N PHE A 3 16.26 -32.44 8.76
CA PHE A 3 15.53 -32.60 10.04
C PHE A 3 15.89 -31.54 11.09
N LEU A 4 17.05 -30.91 10.95
CA LEU A 4 17.57 -29.83 11.81
C LEU A 4 16.92 -28.46 11.57
N ASP A 5 16.35 -28.22 10.40
CA ASP A 5 15.69 -26.92 10.09
C ASP A 5 14.34 -26.78 10.81
N VAL A 6 13.71 -27.91 11.14
CA VAL A 6 12.43 -27.95 11.87
C VAL A 6 12.65 -27.70 13.37
N ILE A 7 13.79 -28.11 13.92
CA ILE A 7 14.09 -27.98 15.35
C ILE A 7 14.54 -26.56 15.73
N LEU A 8 15.11 -25.79 14.79
CA LEU A 8 15.63 -24.45 15.03
C LEU A 8 14.61 -23.32 14.79
N GLY A 9 13.37 -23.65 14.45
CA GLY A 9 12.32 -22.64 14.28
C GLY A 9 12.65 -21.56 13.22
N ARG A 10 13.55 -21.86 12.29
CA ARG A 10 13.91 -20.96 11.19
C ARG A 10 12.80 -20.98 10.14
N SER A 11 11.76 -20.19 10.37
CA SER A 11 10.88 -19.80 9.30
C SER A 11 11.73 -19.19 8.19
N LYS A 12 11.56 -19.63 6.94
CA LYS A 12 12.21 -18.99 5.78
C LYS A 12 11.91 -17.50 5.85
N PRO A 13 12.93 -16.62 5.72
CA PRO A 13 12.68 -15.20 5.71
C PRO A 13 11.67 -14.89 4.61
N VAL A 14 10.58 -14.21 4.98
CA VAL A 14 9.59 -13.74 4.01
C VAL A 14 10.30 -12.73 3.12
N ARG A 15 10.23 -12.94 1.81
CA ARG A 15 10.84 -12.04 0.82
C ARG A 15 9.80 -11.09 0.27
N PRO A 16 10.21 -9.89 -0.15
CA PRO A 16 9.35 -9.01 -0.94
C PRO A 16 8.80 -9.75 -2.16
N ASP A 17 7.52 -9.55 -2.42
CA ASP A 17 6.81 -10.15 -3.55
C ASP A 17 5.84 -9.09 -4.10
N LEU A 18 6.35 -8.23 -4.99
CA LEU A 18 5.59 -7.11 -5.56
C LEU A 18 4.41 -7.56 -6.42
N ASP A 19 4.47 -8.77 -6.96
CA ASP A 19 3.37 -9.31 -7.79
C ASP A 19 2.09 -9.52 -6.98
N GLN A 20 2.18 -9.59 -5.65
CA GLN A 20 1.00 -9.62 -4.78
C GLN A 20 0.12 -8.37 -4.94
N LEU A 21 0.70 -7.22 -5.35
CA LEU A 21 -0.08 -6.00 -5.63
C LEU A 21 -1.16 -6.24 -6.70
N PHE A 22 -0.94 -7.13 -7.65
CA PHE A 22 -1.89 -7.46 -8.71
C PHE A 22 -3.14 -8.22 -8.23
N GLY A 23 -3.20 -8.60 -6.97
CA GLY A 23 -4.43 -9.09 -6.33
C GLY A 23 -5.43 -7.98 -5.95
N LEU A 24 -4.98 -6.72 -5.87
CA LEU A 24 -5.81 -5.60 -5.42
C LEU A 24 -7.03 -5.30 -6.31
N PRO A 25 -6.98 -5.41 -7.66
CA PRO A 25 -8.18 -5.22 -8.47
C PRO A 25 -9.30 -6.21 -8.15
N SER A 26 -8.98 -7.49 -7.94
CA SER A 26 -9.97 -8.49 -7.50
C SER A 26 -10.49 -8.19 -6.10
N ALA A 27 -9.59 -7.86 -5.18
CA ALA A 27 -9.95 -7.47 -3.81
C ALA A 27 -10.88 -6.24 -3.76
N ALA A 28 -10.69 -5.27 -4.65
CA ALA A 28 -11.55 -4.09 -4.74
C ALA A 28 -13.00 -4.47 -5.11
N ILE A 29 -13.18 -5.39 -6.05
CA ILE A 29 -14.52 -5.90 -6.44
C ILE A 29 -15.17 -6.64 -5.26
N THR A 30 -14.42 -7.50 -4.60
CA THR A 30 -14.92 -8.25 -3.43
C THR A 30 -15.28 -7.31 -2.27
N LEU A 31 -14.48 -6.28 -2.04
CA LEU A 31 -14.69 -5.29 -0.99
C LEU A 31 -15.93 -4.43 -1.24
N GLU A 32 -16.14 -4.00 -2.48
CA GLU A 32 -17.35 -3.28 -2.87
C GLU A 32 -18.60 -4.13 -2.69
N ALA A 33 -18.58 -5.36 -3.20
CA ALA A 33 -19.72 -6.28 -3.12
C ALA A 33 -20.05 -6.72 -1.69
N GLY A 34 -19.03 -6.95 -0.85
CA GLY A 34 -19.18 -7.52 0.50
C GLY A 34 -19.28 -6.51 1.62
N ALA A 35 -18.75 -5.31 1.44
CA ALA A 35 -18.65 -4.28 2.49
C ALA A 35 -19.02 -2.86 2.03
N GLY A 36 -19.32 -2.65 0.75
CA GLY A 36 -19.76 -1.36 0.21
C GLY A 36 -18.67 -0.30 0.10
N PHE A 37 -17.40 -0.69 0.19
CA PHE A 37 -16.27 0.23 0.02
C PHE A 37 -15.82 0.27 -1.45
N THR A 38 -15.78 1.45 -2.02
CA THR A 38 -15.34 1.71 -3.40
C THR A 38 -13.97 2.36 -3.43
N PRO A 39 -13.14 2.10 -4.45
CA PRO A 39 -11.84 2.76 -4.58
C PRO A 39 -11.96 4.28 -4.67
N THR A 40 -10.98 4.99 -4.10
CA THR A 40 -10.90 6.44 -4.22
C THR A 40 -10.14 6.91 -5.47
N GLY A 41 -9.43 6.00 -6.13
CA GLY A 41 -8.46 6.34 -7.16
C GLY A 41 -7.12 6.86 -6.61
N LEU A 42 -6.93 6.80 -5.29
CA LEU A 42 -5.71 7.24 -4.61
C LEU A 42 -4.92 6.06 -4.09
N GLY A 43 -3.61 6.07 -4.34
CA GLY A 43 -2.69 5.10 -3.80
C GLY A 43 -1.35 5.73 -3.50
N SER A 44 -0.65 5.23 -2.50
CA SER A 44 0.64 5.79 -2.11
C SER A 44 1.69 4.73 -1.78
N VAL A 45 2.94 5.13 -1.89
CA VAL A 45 4.12 4.34 -1.50
C VAL A 45 4.86 5.08 -0.40
N CYS A 46 5.14 4.39 0.70
CA CYS A 46 5.87 4.89 1.85
C CYS A 46 7.27 4.29 1.91
N PHE A 47 8.27 5.14 2.10
CA PHE A 47 9.64 4.72 2.26
C PHE A 47 10.41 5.63 3.23
N ALA A 48 11.43 5.09 3.88
CA ALA A 48 12.31 5.87 4.74
C ALA A 48 13.10 6.88 3.89
N SER A 49 13.15 8.13 4.34
CA SER A 49 13.92 9.16 3.66
C SER A 49 15.40 8.79 3.62
N VAL A 50 16.03 9.01 2.47
CA VAL A 50 17.46 8.80 2.26
C VAL A 50 18.06 10.10 1.75
N GLU A 51 19.14 10.54 2.37
CA GLU A 51 19.89 11.70 1.90
C GLU A 51 20.86 11.29 0.79
N GLY A 52 21.01 12.16 -0.20
CA GLY A 52 22.02 12.00 -1.24
C GLY A 52 21.52 12.18 -2.67
N GLY A 53 22.44 12.53 -3.56
CA GLY A 53 22.12 12.85 -4.96
C GLY A 53 21.58 11.66 -5.79
N ALA A 54 21.94 10.43 -5.40
CA ALA A 54 21.43 9.24 -6.08
C ALA A 54 19.93 9.05 -5.83
N PHE A 55 19.48 9.31 -4.60
CA PHE A 55 18.06 9.24 -4.27
C PHE A 55 17.26 10.37 -4.93
N GLY A 56 17.80 11.58 -4.98
CA GLY A 56 17.16 12.70 -5.68
C GLY A 56 16.98 12.43 -7.19
N ARG A 57 17.97 11.79 -7.83
CA ARG A 57 17.84 11.36 -9.23
C ARG A 57 16.74 10.32 -9.39
N LEU A 58 16.69 9.30 -8.53
CA LEU A 58 15.67 8.27 -8.58
C LEU A 58 14.26 8.84 -8.38
N GLN A 59 14.09 9.81 -7.47
CA GLN A 59 12.82 10.53 -7.32
C GLN A 59 12.40 11.25 -8.61
N SER A 60 13.37 11.86 -9.31
CA SER A 60 13.12 12.50 -10.61
C SER A 60 12.73 11.50 -11.67
N ASP A 61 13.42 10.36 -11.74
CA ASP A 61 13.13 9.28 -12.68
C ASP A 61 11.73 8.69 -12.47
N VAL A 62 11.35 8.46 -11.21
CA VAL A 62 9.99 8.00 -10.84
C VAL A 62 8.94 9.01 -11.27
N ARG A 63 9.18 10.30 -11.00
CA ARG A 63 8.24 11.37 -11.39
C ARG A 63 8.10 11.44 -12.91
N GLU A 64 9.22 11.42 -13.64
CA GLU A 64 9.20 11.47 -15.10
C GLU A 64 8.44 10.28 -15.70
N LEU A 65 8.69 9.06 -15.22
CA LEU A 65 7.99 7.87 -15.67
C LEU A 65 6.48 7.97 -15.47
N LEU A 66 6.07 8.34 -14.27
CA LEU A 66 4.66 8.37 -13.92
C LEU A 66 3.93 9.57 -14.54
N ASP A 67 4.57 10.73 -14.65
CA ASP A 67 3.96 11.93 -15.23
C ASP A 67 3.91 11.87 -16.78
N ALA A 68 4.68 10.97 -17.40
CA ALA A 68 4.58 10.67 -18.84
C ALA A 68 3.33 9.87 -19.22
N ASP A 69 2.63 9.28 -18.24
CA ASP A 69 1.38 8.57 -18.48
C ASP A 69 0.26 9.55 -18.82
N THR A 70 -0.16 9.55 -20.09
CA THR A 70 -1.20 10.43 -20.61
C THR A 70 -2.60 10.10 -20.11
N ASP A 71 -2.81 8.88 -19.61
CA ASP A 71 -4.12 8.41 -19.14
C ASP A 71 -4.47 8.94 -17.75
N ARG A 72 -3.48 9.51 -17.02
CA ARG A 72 -3.69 10.17 -15.70
C ARG A 72 -4.49 11.46 -15.74
N GLY A 73 -4.88 11.94 -16.90
CA GLY A 73 -5.54 13.24 -17.01
C GLY A 73 -4.65 14.44 -16.62
N GLY A 74 -3.33 14.26 -16.67
CA GLY A 74 -2.35 15.32 -16.37
C GLY A 74 -2.17 15.65 -14.88
N VAL A 75 -2.63 14.78 -13.96
CA VAL A 75 -2.40 14.98 -12.52
C VAL A 75 -1.02 14.41 -12.13
N PRO A 76 -0.06 15.26 -11.75
CA PRO A 76 1.29 14.81 -11.41
C PRO A 76 1.29 14.01 -10.10
N VAL A 77 2.30 13.14 -9.94
CA VAL A 77 2.56 12.48 -8.65
C VAL A 77 3.06 13.49 -7.63
N GLU A 78 2.65 13.31 -6.40
CA GLU A 78 3.01 14.19 -5.29
C GLU A 78 3.94 13.48 -4.31
N PHE A 79 5.05 14.14 -3.95
CA PHE A 79 5.93 13.71 -2.87
C PHE A 79 5.65 14.54 -1.63
N SER A 80 5.57 13.89 -0.48
CA SER A 80 5.42 14.55 0.82
C SER A 80 6.26 13.86 1.88
N LEU A 81 6.58 14.61 2.93
CA LEU A 81 7.26 14.11 4.12
C LEU A 81 6.28 14.16 5.29
N ASP A 82 6.13 13.07 6.02
CA ASP A 82 5.28 13.04 7.19
C ASP A 82 6.00 13.51 8.47
N GLY A 83 5.26 13.64 9.56
CA GLY A 83 5.81 14.06 10.85
C GLY A 83 6.76 13.05 11.50
N TYR A 84 6.85 11.83 10.97
CA TYR A 84 7.71 10.75 11.46
C TYR A 84 9.00 10.61 10.64
N GLY A 85 9.17 11.42 9.58
CA GLY A 85 10.36 11.41 8.73
C GLY A 85 10.31 10.40 7.59
N TYR A 86 9.11 9.87 7.25
CA TYR A 86 8.92 9.02 6.08
C TYR A 86 8.50 9.86 4.88
N THR A 87 8.99 9.45 3.72
CA THR A 87 8.57 10.04 2.45
C THR A 87 7.42 9.21 1.87
N TRP A 88 6.42 9.92 1.37
CA TRP A 88 5.28 9.36 0.68
C TRP A 88 5.25 9.85 -0.76
N LEU A 89 4.96 8.94 -1.68
CA LEU A 89 4.58 9.26 -3.05
C LEU A 89 3.10 8.95 -3.20
N LEU A 90 2.30 9.93 -3.63
CA LEU A 90 0.89 9.79 -3.93
C LEU A 90 0.68 9.73 -5.43
N ALA A 91 0.04 8.67 -5.91
CA ALA A 91 -0.44 8.50 -7.28
C ALA A 91 -1.96 8.60 -7.33
N ARG A 92 -2.47 9.10 -8.45
CA ARG A 92 -3.91 9.26 -8.71
C ARG A 92 -4.26 8.64 -10.04
N GLN A 93 -5.34 7.88 -10.06
CA GLN A 93 -5.95 7.33 -11.27
C GLN A 93 -7.48 7.47 -11.15
N PRO A 94 -8.26 7.30 -12.23
CA PRO A 94 -9.70 7.21 -12.11
C PRO A 94 -10.11 6.13 -11.10
N PRO A 95 -11.11 6.38 -10.24
CA PRO A 95 -11.53 5.42 -9.22
C PRO A 95 -11.96 4.05 -9.76
N ASP A 96 -12.43 4.00 -11.00
CA ASP A 96 -12.83 2.79 -11.71
C ASP A 96 -11.68 2.06 -12.38
N ASP A 97 -10.46 2.63 -12.37
CA ASP A 97 -9.25 2.01 -12.94
C ASP A 97 -8.23 1.64 -11.86
N VAL A 98 -8.60 0.72 -10.98
CA VAL A 98 -7.70 0.18 -9.94
C VAL A 98 -6.47 -0.48 -10.55
N ALA A 99 -6.61 -1.10 -11.73
CA ALA A 99 -5.49 -1.76 -12.40
C ALA A 99 -4.39 -0.77 -12.79
N ALA A 100 -4.73 0.39 -13.34
CA ALA A 100 -3.78 1.45 -13.65
C ALA A 100 -3.07 1.96 -12.37
N LEU A 101 -3.82 2.18 -11.29
CA LEU A 101 -3.23 2.60 -10.02
C LEU A 101 -2.27 1.56 -9.44
N VAL A 102 -2.63 0.29 -9.52
CA VAL A 102 -1.75 -0.83 -9.09
C VAL A 102 -0.47 -0.89 -9.93
N ASN A 103 -0.58 -0.69 -11.23
CA ASN A 103 0.60 -0.62 -12.11
C ASN A 103 1.54 0.51 -11.70
N ASP A 104 1.01 1.68 -11.34
CA ASP A 104 1.81 2.80 -10.83
C ASP A 104 2.56 2.43 -9.55
N LEU A 105 1.85 1.88 -8.57
CA LEU A 105 2.48 1.48 -7.29
C LEU A 105 3.52 0.38 -7.51
N HIS A 106 3.25 -0.58 -8.38
CA HIS A 106 4.21 -1.63 -8.74
C HIS A 106 5.45 -1.04 -9.40
N ALA A 107 5.29 -0.13 -10.35
CA ALA A 107 6.40 0.52 -11.06
C ALA A 107 7.28 1.34 -10.10
N VAL A 108 6.68 2.11 -9.18
CA VAL A 108 7.42 2.87 -8.15
C VAL A 108 8.24 1.94 -7.25
N ASN A 109 7.62 0.90 -6.72
CA ASN A 109 8.30 -0.07 -5.87
C ASN A 109 9.46 -0.76 -6.62
N THR A 110 9.25 -1.14 -7.88
CA THR A 110 10.27 -1.78 -8.72
C THR A 110 11.44 -0.84 -8.97
N LEU A 111 11.21 0.41 -9.34
CA LEU A 111 12.26 1.39 -9.57
C LEU A 111 13.09 1.65 -8.30
N LEU A 112 12.44 1.79 -7.16
CA LEU A 112 13.11 1.96 -5.87
C LEU A 112 13.94 0.70 -5.51
N GLN A 113 13.40 -0.48 -5.72
CA GLN A 113 14.09 -1.75 -5.48
C GLN A 113 15.32 -1.90 -6.39
N ASP A 114 15.17 -1.67 -7.69
CA ASP A 114 16.23 -1.81 -8.68
C ASP A 114 17.30 -0.73 -8.50
N GLY A 115 16.92 0.44 -8.01
CA GLY A 115 17.85 1.51 -7.62
C GLY A 115 18.64 1.24 -6.34
N GLY A 116 18.40 0.10 -5.67
CA GLY A 116 19.10 -0.28 -4.43
C GLY A 116 18.43 0.25 -3.16
N PHE A 117 17.22 0.85 -3.26
CA PHE A 117 16.49 1.40 -2.13
C PHE A 117 15.43 0.45 -1.55
N GLY A 118 15.45 -0.83 -1.91
CA GLY A 118 14.57 -1.85 -1.34
C GLY A 118 14.54 -1.88 0.19
N PRO A 119 15.68 -1.77 0.90
CA PRO A 119 15.70 -1.70 2.36
C PRO A 119 14.90 -0.53 2.95
N GLN A 120 14.73 0.57 2.22
CA GLN A 120 13.97 1.75 2.63
C GLN A 120 12.47 1.65 2.37
N LEU A 121 12.04 0.77 1.46
CA LEU A 121 10.63 0.54 1.19
C LEU A 121 9.92 -0.05 2.42
N LEU A 122 8.79 0.54 2.78
CA LEU A 122 8.01 0.17 3.96
C LEU A 122 6.67 -0.46 3.58
N CYS A 123 5.81 0.33 2.95
CA CYS A 123 4.49 -0.11 2.53
C CYS A 123 3.98 0.64 1.32
N SER A 124 2.94 0.08 0.71
CA SER A 124 2.10 0.76 -0.27
C SER A 124 0.66 0.64 0.19
N LEU A 125 -0.21 1.58 -0.17
CA LEU A 125 -1.62 1.50 0.17
C LEU A 125 -2.53 1.96 -0.97
N LEU A 126 -3.73 1.39 -1.01
CA LEU A 126 -4.87 1.89 -1.77
C LEU A 126 -5.94 2.37 -0.82
N GLY A 127 -6.52 3.55 -1.13
CA GLY A 127 -7.63 4.13 -0.38
C GLY A 127 -8.99 3.71 -0.92
N PHE A 128 -9.92 3.50 0.01
CA PHE A 128 -11.32 3.17 -0.24
C PHE A 128 -12.21 4.02 0.65
N HIS A 129 -13.44 4.24 0.21
CA HIS A 129 -14.46 4.93 1.00
C HIS A 129 -15.82 4.27 0.82
N GLU A 130 -16.70 4.53 1.74
CA GLU A 130 -18.12 4.14 1.63
C GLU A 130 -19.05 5.36 1.76
N ALA A 131 -20.29 5.20 1.34
CA ALA A 131 -21.29 6.26 1.32
C ALA A 131 -21.59 6.89 2.69
N ALA A 132 -21.39 6.15 3.79
CA ALA A 132 -21.55 6.68 5.16
C ALA A 132 -20.34 7.49 5.66
N GLY A 133 -19.31 7.66 4.83
CA GLY A 133 -18.14 8.51 5.13
C GLY A 133 -17.01 7.80 5.87
N ARG A 134 -17.02 6.47 5.99
CA ARG A 134 -15.88 5.72 6.52
C ARG A 134 -14.82 5.58 5.43
N SER A 135 -13.55 5.68 5.85
CA SER A 135 -12.39 5.41 5.00
C SER A 135 -11.75 4.08 5.39
N LEU A 136 -11.10 3.45 4.41
CA LEU A 136 -10.36 2.22 4.56
C LEU A 136 -9.13 2.28 3.67
N ALA A 137 -8.00 1.79 4.14
CA ALA A 137 -6.84 1.50 3.31
C ALA A 137 -6.54 0.00 3.30
N LEU A 138 -6.19 -0.54 2.14
CA LEU A 138 -5.51 -1.83 2.03
C LEU A 138 -4.03 -1.56 1.94
N VAL A 139 -3.29 -1.98 2.96
CA VAL A 139 -1.86 -1.69 3.13
C VAL A 139 -1.04 -2.92 2.80
N TYR A 140 -0.13 -2.78 1.84
CA TYR A 140 0.84 -3.80 1.45
C TYR A 140 2.14 -3.60 2.23
N LEU A 141 2.60 -4.61 2.95
CA LEU A 141 3.89 -4.63 3.63
C LEU A 141 4.98 -5.12 2.68
N TYR A 142 5.85 -4.22 2.21
CA TYR A 142 6.85 -4.54 1.21
C TYR A 142 7.74 -5.73 1.59
N LYS A 143 8.33 -5.72 2.79
CA LYS A 143 9.28 -6.75 3.23
C LYS A 143 8.65 -8.12 3.48
N ARG A 144 7.33 -8.17 3.54
CA ARG A 144 6.58 -9.39 3.86
C ARG A 144 5.77 -9.94 2.69
N GLY A 145 5.43 -9.10 1.72
CA GLY A 145 4.54 -9.47 0.62
C GLY A 145 3.12 -9.80 1.09
N THR A 146 2.66 -9.15 2.16
CA THR A 146 1.36 -9.39 2.79
C THR A 146 0.58 -8.10 2.93
N PHE A 147 -0.74 -8.21 3.10
CA PHE A 147 -1.66 -7.08 3.21
C PHE A 147 -2.33 -7.04 4.58
N TYR A 148 -2.72 -5.85 5.00
CA TYR A 148 -3.66 -5.67 6.10
C TYR A 148 -4.59 -4.49 5.84
N PRO A 149 -5.84 -4.52 6.38
CA PRO A 149 -6.73 -3.37 6.33
C PRO A 149 -6.40 -2.39 7.45
N PHE A 150 -6.56 -1.11 7.16
CA PHE A 150 -6.48 -0.03 8.14
C PHE A 150 -7.71 0.84 8.02
N ALA A 151 -8.52 0.91 9.08
CA ALA A 151 -9.77 1.65 9.11
C ALA A 151 -9.78 2.65 10.28
N PRO A 152 -9.56 3.95 10.03
CA PRO A 152 -9.69 4.98 11.06
C PRO A 152 -11.17 5.20 11.39
N LEU A 153 -11.46 5.39 12.69
CA LEU A 153 -12.80 5.80 13.12
C LEU A 153 -13.03 7.28 12.75
N PRO A 154 -14.15 7.60 12.08
CA PRO A 154 -14.47 8.98 11.76
C PRO A 154 -14.58 9.86 13.00
N GLY A 155 -13.97 11.05 12.96
CA GLY A 155 -14.07 12.03 14.04
C GLY A 155 -13.35 11.68 15.35
N ALA A 156 -12.65 10.54 15.41
CA ALA A 156 -11.90 10.12 16.59
C ALA A 156 -10.40 10.15 16.28
N ALA A 157 -9.65 10.99 17.01
CA ALA A 157 -8.20 11.06 16.83
C ALA A 157 -7.55 9.70 17.13
N GLU A 158 -6.78 9.19 16.18
CA GLU A 158 -5.96 7.98 16.28
C GLU A 158 -6.67 6.76 16.90
N LYS A 159 -7.92 6.52 16.49
CA LYS A 159 -8.68 5.32 16.84
C LYS A 159 -9.03 4.52 15.59
N ARG A 160 -8.91 3.20 15.70
CA ARG A 160 -9.17 2.24 14.61
C ARG A 160 -10.53 1.56 14.81
N ASP A 161 -11.20 1.28 13.72
CA ASP A 161 -12.35 0.38 13.67
C ASP A 161 -11.87 -1.08 13.53
N ASN A 162 -11.43 -1.66 14.64
CA ASN A 162 -10.91 -3.02 14.65
C ASN A 162 -11.94 -4.07 14.20
N ALA A 163 -13.23 -3.81 14.44
CA ALA A 163 -14.30 -4.72 14.01
C ALA A 163 -14.39 -4.75 12.47
N LEU A 164 -14.35 -3.59 11.83
CA LEU A 164 -14.32 -3.47 10.37
C LEU A 164 -13.05 -4.11 9.79
N GLU A 165 -11.89 -3.86 10.38
CA GLU A 165 -10.63 -4.43 9.92
C GLU A 165 -10.65 -5.97 9.94
N LEU A 166 -11.18 -6.58 11.00
CA LEU A 166 -11.31 -8.03 11.08
C LEU A 166 -12.35 -8.59 10.11
N GLN A 167 -13.44 -7.85 9.86
CA GLN A 167 -14.43 -8.20 8.83
C GLN A 167 -13.79 -8.18 7.44
N VAL A 168 -13.04 -7.14 7.10
CA VAL A 168 -12.33 -7.01 5.81
C VAL A 168 -11.28 -8.10 5.65
N ARG A 169 -10.53 -8.42 6.71
CA ARG A 169 -9.60 -9.56 6.74
C ARG A 169 -10.28 -10.85 6.31
N ALA A 170 -11.43 -11.14 6.91
CA ALA A 170 -12.17 -12.37 6.60
C ALA A 170 -12.71 -12.38 5.16
N LEU A 171 -13.17 -11.21 4.69
CA LEU A 171 -13.74 -11.05 3.36
C LEU A 171 -12.69 -11.24 2.24
N LEU A 172 -11.48 -10.71 2.44
CA LEU A 172 -10.44 -10.65 1.40
C LEU A 172 -9.42 -11.80 1.46
N GLY A 173 -9.61 -12.78 2.34
CA GLY A 173 -8.64 -13.86 2.56
C GLY A 173 -8.37 -14.73 1.33
N ASP A 174 -9.29 -14.80 0.37
CA ASP A 174 -9.11 -15.54 -0.89
C ASP A 174 -8.50 -14.67 -2.00
N ASP A 175 -8.62 -13.34 -1.91
CA ASP A 175 -8.08 -12.41 -2.90
C ASP A 175 -6.63 -11.99 -2.60
N LEU A 176 -6.32 -11.81 -1.31
CA LEU A 176 -5.05 -11.26 -0.84
C LEU A 176 -4.37 -12.15 0.19
N ARG A 177 -3.04 -12.19 0.13
CA ARG A 177 -2.23 -12.76 1.21
C ARG A 177 -2.26 -11.82 2.43
N ILE A 178 -3.22 -12.03 3.32
CA ILE A 178 -3.37 -11.20 4.52
C ILE A 178 -2.28 -11.51 5.55
N GLU A 179 -1.72 -10.46 6.16
CA GLU A 179 -0.77 -10.57 7.29
C GLU A 179 -1.48 -11.17 8.50
N GLN A 180 -1.00 -12.33 8.93
CA GLN A 180 -1.62 -13.08 10.03
C GLN A 180 -1.24 -12.52 11.40
N ASP A 181 -0.07 -11.90 11.51
CA ASP A 181 0.41 -11.28 12.74
C ASP A 181 -0.17 -9.87 12.89
N LEU A 182 -1.18 -9.73 13.74
CA LEU A 182 -1.84 -8.44 14.01
C LEU A 182 -0.88 -7.38 14.60
N SER A 183 0.21 -7.78 15.24
CA SER A 183 1.21 -6.84 15.75
C SER A 183 1.95 -6.09 14.64
N ARG A 184 1.83 -6.56 13.39
CA ARG A 184 2.39 -5.93 12.20
C ARG A 184 1.41 -5.03 11.45
N TRP A 185 0.19 -4.89 11.94
CA TRP A 185 -0.81 -3.99 11.38
C TRP A 185 -0.57 -2.57 11.91
N PHE A 186 0.49 -1.96 11.44
CA PHE A 186 0.88 -0.61 11.87
C PHE A 186 -0.17 0.43 11.46
N PRO A 187 -0.44 1.43 12.32
CA PRO A 187 -1.31 2.52 11.94
C PRO A 187 -0.63 3.41 10.89
N VAL A 188 -1.41 3.84 9.89
CA VAL A 188 -0.98 4.75 8.84
C VAL A 188 -1.79 6.06 8.91
N TRP A 189 -1.82 6.67 10.10
CA TRP A 189 -2.53 7.92 10.36
C TRP A 189 -2.05 9.02 9.42
N GLY A 190 -3.01 9.71 8.78
CA GLY A 190 -2.71 10.82 7.90
C GLY A 190 -1.97 10.44 6.61
N ALA A 191 -1.86 9.16 6.29
CA ALA A 191 -1.21 8.72 5.06
C ALA A 191 -1.90 9.32 3.82
N PRO A 192 -1.14 9.83 2.85
CA PRO A 192 -1.70 10.30 1.58
C PRO A 192 -2.48 9.17 0.90
N GLY A 193 -3.70 9.46 0.46
CA GLY A 193 -4.59 8.48 -0.17
C GLY A 193 -5.51 7.73 0.80
N LEU A 194 -5.38 7.92 2.11
CA LEU A 194 -6.29 7.35 3.10
C LEU A 194 -7.65 8.08 3.10
N HIS A 195 -7.63 9.38 2.87
CA HIS A 195 -8.83 10.22 2.76
C HIS A 195 -8.85 10.94 1.41
N THR A 196 -10.03 11.19 0.90
CA THR A 196 -10.26 12.01 -0.30
C THR A 196 -10.11 13.48 -0.01
#